data_5cf50b68b3856007083d29231fd0a304
#
_entry.id   5cf50b68b3856007083d29231fd0a304
#
_cell.length_a   1.000
_cell.length_b   1.000
_cell.length_c   1.000
_cell.angle_alpha   90.00
_cell.angle_beta   90.00
_cell.angle_gamma   90.00
#
_symmetry.space_group_name_H-M   'P 1'
#
loop_
_entity.id
_entity.type
_entity.pdbx_description
1 polymer ?
#
loop_
_entity_poly.entity_id
_entity_poly.type
_entity_poly.pdbx_seq_one_letter_code
_entity_poly.pdbx_strand_id
1 'polypeptide(L)'
;MQLSNTSQYAIRILAYIANKNDSELINAIEVAKTLDISYKFLTKIMTELVKADFVESIRGRNGGFKLKKSSSEIMVNDILNLFNDFIKDEQCILGIGFCNKMCKCALHDQWREPKNLMQEMFQKSSLKDIAGRGCKI
;
A
#
# COMPACT_ATOMS: atom_id res chain seq x y z
N MET A 1 0.02 14.61 -7.22
CA MET A 1 0.76 13.74 -6.30
C MET A 1 0.56 12.30 -6.73
N GLN A 2 1.58 11.51 -6.70
CA GLN A 2 1.53 10.11 -7.10
C GLN A 2 2.18 9.25 -6.01
N LEU A 3 1.58 8.12 -5.69
CA LEU A 3 2.19 7.15 -4.79
C LEU A 3 3.49 6.60 -5.41
N SER A 4 4.46 6.28 -4.57
CA SER A 4 5.69 5.63 -5.02
C SER A 4 5.38 4.28 -5.69
N ASN A 5 6.23 3.85 -6.59
CA ASN A 5 6.10 2.53 -7.23
C ASN A 5 6.05 1.40 -6.20
N THR A 6 6.81 1.54 -5.11
CA THR A 6 6.84 0.55 -4.03
C THR A 6 5.46 0.41 -3.37
N SER A 7 4.83 1.53 -3.00
CA SER A 7 3.48 1.53 -2.40
C SER A 7 2.43 1.03 -3.36
N GLN A 8 2.48 1.45 -4.64
CA GLN A 8 1.55 0.98 -5.66
C GLN A 8 1.62 -0.55 -5.82
N TYR A 9 2.83 -1.09 -5.94
CA TYR A 9 3.01 -2.54 -6.06
C TYR A 9 2.67 -3.28 -4.77
N ALA A 10 2.98 -2.73 -3.59
CA ALA A 10 2.60 -3.35 -2.32
C ALA A 10 1.07 -3.49 -2.19
N ILE A 11 0.32 -2.45 -2.53
CA ILE A 11 -1.15 -2.49 -2.54
C ILE A 11 -1.65 -3.53 -3.54
N ARG A 12 -1.11 -3.57 -4.75
CA ARG A 12 -1.51 -4.54 -5.79
C ARG A 12 -1.19 -5.98 -5.39
N ILE A 13 -0.03 -6.23 -4.79
CA ILE A 13 0.36 -7.55 -4.28
C ILE A 13 -0.61 -8.01 -3.20
N LEU A 14 -0.88 -7.15 -2.20
CA LEU A 14 -1.78 -7.48 -1.11
C LEU A 14 -3.21 -7.71 -1.60
N ALA A 15 -3.70 -6.89 -2.54
CA ALA A 15 -5.01 -7.07 -3.15
C ALA A 15 -5.10 -8.39 -3.95
N TYR A 16 -4.03 -8.76 -4.65
CA TYR A 16 -3.95 -10.05 -5.35
C TYR A 16 -4.06 -11.23 -4.36
N ILE A 17 -3.32 -11.16 -3.23
CA ILE A 17 -3.39 -12.18 -2.18
C ILE A 17 -4.79 -12.21 -1.56
N ALA A 18 -5.40 -11.07 -1.28
CA ALA A 18 -6.73 -10.96 -0.70
C ALA A 18 -7.85 -11.50 -1.59
N ASN A 19 -7.65 -11.53 -2.91
CA ASN A 19 -8.61 -12.09 -3.87
C ASN A 19 -8.57 -13.61 -3.95
N LYS A 20 -7.57 -14.24 -3.35
CA LYS A 20 -7.48 -15.70 -3.25
C LYS A 20 -8.19 -16.20 -1.98
N ASN A 21 -8.46 -17.48 -1.92
CA ASN A 21 -9.04 -18.08 -0.72
C ASN A 21 -8.06 -17.99 0.47
N ASP A 22 -8.56 -17.74 1.67
CA ASP A 22 -7.75 -17.61 2.89
C ASP A 22 -6.86 -18.83 3.19
N SER A 23 -7.23 -20.00 2.69
CA SER A 23 -6.46 -21.24 2.82
C SER A 23 -5.42 -21.46 1.72
N GLU A 24 -5.43 -20.65 0.67
CA GLU A 24 -4.55 -20.80 -0.48
C GLU A 24 -3.21 -20.07 -0.25
N LEU A 25 -2.11 -20.83 -0.37
CA LEU A 25 -0.77 -20.26 -0.35
C LEU A 25 -0.38 -19.82 -1.74
N ILE A 26 0.05 -18.58 -1.86
CA ILE A 26 0.35 -17.93 -3.13
C ILE A 26 1.85 -17.95 -3.38
N ASN A 27 2.23 -18.41 -4.56
CA ASN A 27 3.63 -18.45 -4.97
C ASN A 27 4.10 -17.07 -5.46
N ALA A 28 5.27 -16.62 -4.97
CA ALA A 28 5.84 -15.34 -5.37
C ALA A 28 6.14 -15.25 -6.88
N ILE A 29 6.51 -16.36 -7.53
CA ILE A 29 6.77 -16.39 -8.99
C ILE A 29 5.47 -16.13 -9.75
N GLU A 30 4.37 -16.71 -9.32
CA GLU A 30 3.03 -16.48 -9.90
C GLU A 30 2.63 -15.00 -9.78
N VAL A 31 2.80 -14.40 -8.59
CA VAL A 31 2.49 -12.99 -8.37
C VAL A 31 3.35 -12.08 -9.25
N ALA A 32 4.66 -12.34 -9.31
CA ALA A 32 5.59 -11.58 -10.15
C ALA A 32 5.17 -11.60 -11.62
N LYS A 33 4.79 -12.76 -12.13
CA LYS A 33 4.35 -12.95 -13.51
C LYS A 33 3.00 -12.26 -13.77
N THR A 34 2.04 -12.44 -12.88
CA THR A 34 0.68 -11.89 -13.03
C THR A 34 0.65 -10.36 -12.97
N LEU A 35 1.45 -9.77 -12.08
CA LEU A 35 1.51 -8.32 -11.90
C LEU A 35 2.58 -7.63 -12.74
N ASP A 36 3.30 -8.41 -13.57
CA ASP A 36 4.42 -7.92 -14.41
C ASP A 36 5.46 -7.15 -13.58
N ILE A 37 5.92 -7.77 -12.50
CA ILE A 37 6.92 -7.21 -11.58
C ILE A 37 8.15 -8.09 -11.60
N SER A 38 9.37 -7.48 -11.60
CA SER A 38 10.59 -8.28 -11.44
C SER A 38 10.56 -9.06 -10.11
N TYR A 39 10.98 -10.33 -10.14
CA TYR A 39 11.02 -11.19 -8.96
C TYR A 39 11.85 -10.57 -7.82
N LYS A 40 12.97 -9.94 -8.16
CA LYS A 40 13.84 -9.24 -7.19
C LYS A 40 13.11 -8.10 -6.48
N PHE A 41 12.33 -7.31 -7.20
CA PHE A 41 11.58 -6.20 -6.62
C PHE A 41 10.41 -6.71 -5.77
N LEU A 42 9.70 -7.74 -6.27
CA LEU A 42 8.64 -8.40 -5.51
C LEU A 42 9.15 -8.93 -4.17
N THR A 43 10.24 -9.69 -4.17
CA THR A 43 10.79 -10.28 -2.93
C THR A 43 11.21 -9.22 -1.92
N LYS A 44 11.71 -8.08 -2.37
CA LYS A 44 12.01 -6.94 -1.50
C LYS A 44 10.76 -6.40 -0.81
N ILE A 45 9.68 -6.18 -1.57
CA ILE A 45 8.40 -5.73 -1.02
C ILE A 45 7.82 -6.77 -0.07
N MET A 46 7.81 -8.04 -0.47
CA MET A 46 7.30 -9.14 0.36
C MET A 46 8.04 -9.26 1.69
N THR A 47 9.34 -9.05 1.71
CA THR A 47 10.14 -9.05 2.94
C THR A 47 9.65 -7.98 3.93
N GLU A 48 9.38 -6.78 3.46
CA GLU A 48 8.86 -5.71 4.32
C GLU A 48 7.42 -5.99 4.78
N LEU A 49 6.57 -6.54 3.91
CA LEU A 49 5.20 -6.91 4.27
C LEU A 49 5.15 -8.04 5.33
N VAL A 50 6.08 -9.00 5.26
CA VAL A 50 6.22 -10.07 6.27
C VAL A 50 6.71 -9.50 7.61
N LYS A 51 7.71 -8.62 7.60
CA LYS A 51 8.21 -7.95 8.81
C LYS A 51 7.14 -7.10 9.50
N ALA A 52 6.27 -6.49 8.72
CA ALA A 52 5.16 -5.66 9.23
C ALA A 52 3.90 -6.46 9.60
N ASP A 53 3.98 -7.80 9.57
CA ASP A 53 2.86 -8.68 9.92
C ASP A 53 1.60 -8.55 9.04
N PHE A 54 1.74 -8.07 7.81
CA PHE A 54 0.64 -8.09 6.83
C PHE A 54 0.51 -9.44 6.15
N VAL A 55 1.64 -10.11 5.93
CA VAL A 55 1.75 -11.37 5.20
C VAL A 55 2.52 -12.39 6.04
N GLU A 56 2.09 -13.63 6.00
CA GLU A 56 2.79 -14.78 6.54
C GLU A 56 3.46 -15.56 5.42
N SER A 57 4.74 -15.92 5.62
CA SER A 57 5.51 -16.76 4.71
C SER A 57 5.65 -18.16 5.28
N ILE A 58 5.21 -19.17 4.54
CA ILE A 58 5.32 -20.59 4.90
C ILE A 58 6.37 -21.21 4.01
N ARG A 59 7.43 -21.75 4.63
CA ARG A 59 8.54 -22.41 3.93
C ARG A 59 8.19 -23.85 3.58
N GLY A 60 8.85 -24.38 2.55
CA GLY A 60 8.76 -25.78 2.16
C GLY A 60 8.29 -25.98 0.73
N ARG A 61 8.18 -27.25 0.29
CA ARG A 61 7.77 -27.63 -1.07
C ARG A 61 6.39 -27.11 -1.43
N ASN A 62 5.47 -27.09 -0.47
CA ASN A 62 4.10 -26.57 -0.60
C ASN A 62 3.95 -25.22 0.11
N GLY A 63 5.04 -24.46 0.24
CA GLY A 63 5.05 -23.15 0.87
C GLY A 63 4.52 -22.04 -0.03
N GLY A 64 4.46 -20.85 0.53
CA GLY A 64 3.98 -19.66 -0.17
C GLY A 64 3.65 -18.56 0.82
N PHE A 65 2.84 -17.62 0.37
CA PHE A 65 2.42 -16.45 1.13
C PHE A 65 0.90 -16.42 1.28
N LYS A 66 0.44 -15.95 2.43
CA LYS A 66 -0.96 -15.62 2.67
C LYS A 66 -1.08 -14.38 3.55
N LEU A 67 -2.23 -13.75 3.61
CA LEU A 67 -2.47 -12.68 4.56
C LEU A 67 -2.40 -13.21 5.99
N LYS A 68 -1.74 -12.46 6.88
CA LYS A 68 -1.70 -12.75 8.31
C LYS A 68 -2.90 -12.17 9.06
N LYS A 69 -3.45 -11.07 8.53
CA LYS A 69 -4.64 -10.38 9.05
C LYS A 69 -5.76 -10.44 8.01
N SER A 70 -7.00 -10.27 8.45
CA SER A 70 -8.12 -10.12 7.53
C SER A 70 -7.92 -8.90 6.61
N SER A 71 -8.30 -9.03 5.35
CA SER A 71 -8.24 -7.91 4.38
C SER A 71 -9.06 -6.69 4.82
N SER A 72 -10.06 -6.87 5.67
CA SER A 72 -10.85 -5.79 6.27
C SER A 72 -10.11 -5.02 7.37
N GLU A 73 -9.07 -5.62 7.96
CA GLU A 73 -8.27 -5.02 9.04
C GLU A 73 -7.03 -4.30 8.51
N ILE A 74 -6.66 -4.51 7.26
CA ILE A 74 -5.52 -3.85 6.62
C ILE A 74 -6.02 -2.60 5.90
N MET A 75 -5.67 -1.42 6.43
CA MET A 75 -6.04 -0.15 5.81
C MET A 75 -4.98 0.28 4.79
N VAL A 76 -5.39 0.96 3.73
CA VAL A 76 -4.45 1.51 2.74
C VAL A 76 -3.42 2.40 3.39
N ASN A 77 -3.85 3.22 4.35
CA ASN A 77 -2.96 4.09 5.11
C ASN A 77 -1.84 3.35 5.85
N ASP A 78 -2.11 2.13 6.36
CA ASP A 78 -1.09 1.31 7.03
C ASP A 78 0.00 0.86 6.06
N ILE A 79 -0.40 0.53 4.83
CA ILE A 79 0.54 0.16 3.76
C ILE A 79 1.40 1.36 3.36
N LEU A 80 0.79 2.54 3.21
CA LEU A 80 1.50 3.78 2.89
C LEU A 80 2.48 4.17 3.99
N ASN A 81 2.09 4.00 5.25
CA ASN A 81 2.97 4.26 6.40
C ASN A 81 4.19 3.34 6.40
N LEU A 82 4.03 2.06 6.07
CA LEU A 82 5.13 1.10 6.00
C LEU A 82 6.23 1.55 5.02
N PHE A 83 5.84 2.13 3.90
CA PHE A 83 6.78 2.59 2.85
C PHE A 83 7.09 4.09 2.91
N ASN A 84 6.73 4.77 4.00
CA ASN A 84 6.92 6.22 4.19
C ASN A 84 6.30 7.09 3.09
N ASP A 85 5.21 6.63 2.51
CA ASP A 85 4.52 7.25 1.37
C ASP A 85 3.20 7.94 1.78
N PHE A 86 2.99 8.11 3.07
CA PHE A 86 1.83 8.82 3.59
C PHE A 86 1.98 10.35 3.45
N ILE A 87 0.85 11.02 3.32
CA ILE A 87 0.81 12.48 3.25
C ILE A 87 1.00 13.03 4.67
N LYS A 88 2.14 13.63 4.94
CA LYS A 88 2.42 14.29 6.21
C LYS A 88 1.61 15.58 6.32
N ASP A 89 1.04 15.85 7.48
CA ASP A 89 0.23 17.06 7.72
C ASP A 89 1.00 18.35 7.43
N GLU A 90 2.27 18.34 7.73
CA GLU A 90 3.16 19.50 7.60
C GLU A 90 3.89 19.55 6.25
N GLN A 91 3.61 18.64 5.32
CA GLN A 91 4.30 18.61 4.04
C GLN A 91 3.71 19.63 3.05
N CYS A 92 4.56 20.53 2.56
CA CYS A 92 4.20 21.46 1.50
C CYS A 92 4.16 20.74 0.14
N ILE A 93 3.08 20.94 -0.63
CA ILE A 93 2.95 20.36 -1.99
C ILE A 93 4.05 20.86 -2.95
N LEU A 94 4.54 22.06 -2.73
CA LEU A 94 5.62 22.65 -3.54
C LEU A 94 7.03 22.23 -3.08
N GLY A 95 7.14 21.41 -2.02
CA GLY A 95 8.42 20.99 -1.46
C GLY A 95 9.19 22.12 -0.77
N ILE A 96 8.58 23.24 -0.48
CA ILE A 96 9.19 24.41 0.16
C ILE A 96 9.01 24.32 1.68
N GLY A 97 9.82 23.46 2.33
CA GLY A 97 9.79 23.33 3.78
C GLY A 97 8.46 22.83 4.36
N PHE A 98 8.14 23.29 5.57
CA PHE A 98 6.93 22.87 6.30
C PHE A 98 5.71 23.74 5.97
N CYS A 99 4.56 23.09 5.83
CA CYS A 99 3.27 23.74 5.63
C CYS A 99 2.72 24.23 6.98
N ASN A 100 3.08 25.45 7.38
CA ASN A 100 2.61 26.04 8.64
C ASN A 100 1.80 27.33 8.41
N LYS A 101 1.05 27.75 9.45
CA LYS A 101 0.19 28.94 9.39
C LYS A 101 0.97 30.26 9.31
N MET A 102 2.23 30.27 9.72
CA MET A 102 3.04 31.49 9.79
C MET A 102 3.75 31.79 8.47
N CYS A 103 4.07 30.75 7.69
CA CYS A 103 4.74 30.89 6.39
C CYS A 103 4.00 30.09 5.34
N LYS A 104 2.93 30.65 4.81
CA LYS A 104 2.08 30.02 3.81
C LYS A 104 2.65 30.15 2.41
N CYS A 105 2.74 29.04 1.67
CA CYS A 105 2.99 29.12 0.24
C CYS A 105 1.72 29.54 -0.53
N ALA A 106 1.87 29.92 -1.79
CA ALA A 106 0.75 30.42 -2.62
C ALA A 106 -0.43 29.41 -2.74
N LEU A 107 -0.15 28.10 -2.60
CA LEU A 107 -1.15 27.04 -2.70
C LEU A 107 -1.65 26.52 -1.35
N HIS A 108 -1.21 27.08 -0.23
CA HIS A 108 -1.48 26.56 1.12
C HIS A 108 -2.97 26.34 1.40
N ASP A 109 -3.76 27.37 1.19
CA ASP A 109 -5.18 27.33 1.54
C ASP A 109 -5.99 26.47 0.55
N GLN A 110 -5.57 26.42 -0.73
CA GLN A 110 -6.17 25.58 -1.77
C GLN A 110 -5.82 24.11 -1.62
N TRP A 111 -4.62 23.80 -1.11
CA TRP A 111 -4.12 22.44 -0.93
C TRP A 111 -4.69 21.73 0.31
N ARG A 112 -5.08 22.48 1.33
CA ARG A 112 -5.51 21.92 2.62
C ARG A 112 -6.69 20.95 2.50
N GLU A 113 -7.74 21.34 1.79
CA GLU A 113 -8.94 20.52 1.63
C GLU A 113 -8.69 19.27 0.78
N PRO A 114 -8.11 19.35 -0.43
CA PRO A 114 -7.73 18.17 -1.21
C PRO A 114 -6.84 17.20 -0.42
N LYS A 115 -5.87 17.70 0.33
CA LYS A 115 -4.99 16.88 1.17
C LYS A 115 -5.80 16.10 2.21
N ASN A 116 -6.68 16.76 2.95
CA ASN A 116 -7.51 16.12 3.97
C ASN A 116 -8.41 15.04 3.37
N LEU A 117 -9.03 15.31 2.22
CA LEU A 117 -9.87 14.34 1.51
C LEU A 117 -9.07 13.10 1.07
N MET A 118 -7.85 13.28 0.59
CA MET A 118 -6.97 12.17 0.23
C MET A 118 -6.56 11.34 1.47
N GLN A 119 -6.20 12.00 2.57
CA GLN A 119 -5.88 11.33 3.82
C GLN A 119 -7.07 10.53 4.35
N GLU A 120 -8.25 11.12 4.36
CA GLU A 120 -9.48 10.41 4.76
C GLU A 120 -9.78 9.20 3.87
N MET A 121 -9.62 9.34 2.56
CA MET A 121 -9.79 8.24 1.62
C MET A 121 -8.87 7.07 1.96
N PHE A 122 -7.59 7.31 2.19
CA PHE A 122 -6.64 6.25 2.54
C PHE A 122 -6.86 5.66 3.93
N GLN A 123 -7.33 6.46 4.90
CA GLN A 123 -7.65 6.00 6.25
C GLN A 123 -8.91 5.15 6.30
N LYS A 124 -9.90 5.44 5.45
CA LYS A 124 -11.20 4.75 5.42
C LYS A 124 -11.24 3.56 4.47
N SER A 125 -10.28 3.45 3.53
CA SER A 125 -10.23 2.34 2.58
C SER A 125 -9.45 1.17 3.14
N SER A 126 -10.12 0.03 3.27
CA SER A 126 -9.48 -1.25 3.61
C SER A 126 -8.98 -1.96 2.35
N LEU A 127 -8.09 -2.95 2.55
CA LEU A 127 -7.65 -3.83 1.47
C LEU A 127 -8.83 -4.59 0.85
N LYS A 128 -9.84 -4.96 1.66
CA LYS A 128 -11.08 -5.58 1.19
C LYS A 128 -11.85 -4.69 0.22
N ASP A 129 -11.84 -3.37 0.43
CA ASP A 129 -12.54 -2.42 -0.45
C ASP A 129 -11.88 -2.30 -1.83
N ILE A 130 -10.57 -2.56 -1.90
CA ILE A 130 -9.78 -2.54 -3.13
C ILE A 130 -9.85 -3.89 -3.84
N ALA A 131 -9.68 -4.96 -3.08
CA ALA A 131 -9.76 -6.32 -3.59
C ALA A 131 -11.17 -6.60 -4.13
N GLY A 132 -11.27 -7.15 -5.33
CA GLY A 132 -12.55 -7.54 -5.92
C GLY A 132 -13.35 -6.42 -6.61
N ARG A 133 -12.92 -5.17 -6.55
CA ARG A 133 -13.62 -4.04 -7.21
C ARG A 133 -13.02 -3.59 -8.53
N GLY A 134 -11.89 -4.09 -8.93
CA GLY A 134 -11.17 -3.58 -10.10
C GLY A 134 -10.91 -4.62 -11.18
N CYS A 135 -11.05 -4.20 -12.44
CA CYS A 135 -10.58 -4.97 -13.60
C CYS A 135 -9.05 -5.02 -13.71
N LYS A 136 -8.32 -4.33 -12.84
CA LYS A 136 -6.87 -4.11 -12.96
C LYS A 136 -6.04 -4.57 -11.75
N ILE A 137 -6.66 -5.23 -10.78
CA ILE A 137 -5.94 -5.78 -9.62
C ILE A 137 -6.17 -7.27 -9.55
#